data_58a0849d55ff3ef94059a3b2a989b02a
#
_entry.id   58a0849d55ff3ef94059a3b2a989b02a
#
_cell.length_a   1.000
_cell.length_b   1.000
_cell.length_c   1.000
_cell.angle_alpha   90.00
_cell.angle_beta   90.00
_cell.angle_gamma   90.00
#
_symmetry.space_group_name_H-M   'P 1'
#
loop_
_entity.id
_entity.type
_entity.pdbx_description
1 polymer ?
#
loop_
_entity_poly.entity_id
_entity_poly.type
_entity_poly.pdbx_seq_one_letter_code
_entity_poly.pdbx_strand_id
1 'polypeptide(L)'
;FNLHGGRDSAYWYGQRDPTYAADYPLFPVALRPDNIPVVPHPEAVVFSEACYGAHIFNKQEMSSLALRFLATQAVGVVGSTALAYGSMAPPLVGADLLAKVFWERVKAGCPLGLALAQAKQSLAQEMMTGQGYLDPEDHETILSFVLYGDPTLVVQADSGDETLNLSYKANEEVQSPGPPFQRAETVKGGETTGPILCRRRVVETGLVSPELMARVRHRLASYLPSARQRDVIVSAQMLCHEAHCNEQCSLRQSMAKGNLPAQAKLVFTLRQRACTLEDDVHQQIVKATVDGEGNVVKLAISR
;
A
#
# COMPACT_ATOMS: atom_id res chain seq x y z
N PHE A 1 2.29 -3.10 12.63
CA PHE A 1 3.49 -3.83 12.15
C PHE A 1 3.87 -3.35 10.77
N ASN A 2 5.08 -2.81 10.64
CA ASN A 2 5.69 -2.44 9.36
C ASN A 2 6.70 -3.54 8.97
N LEU A 3 6.21 -4.59 8.36
CA LEU A 3 6.95 -5.81 8.04
C LEU A 3 6.64 -6.24 6.60
N HIS A 4 7.38 -7.21 6.07
CA HIS A 4 7.13 -7.82 4.78
C HIS A 4 6.29 -9.10 4.94
N GLY A 5 5.48 -9.42 3.93
CA GLY A 5 4.67 -10.62 3.91
C GLY A 5 4.61 -11.27 2.54
N GLY A 6 4.32 -12.56 2.49
CA GLY A 6 4.14 -13.35 1.28
C GLY A 6 2.75 -13.99 1.21
N ARG A 7 2.24 -14.19 -0.02
CA ARG A 7 0.92 -14.78 -0.22
C ARG A 7 0.79 -16.17 0.41
N ASP A 8 1.81 -16.99 0.21
CA ASP A 8 1.81 -18.38 0.63
C ASP A 8 2.54 -18.60 1.96
N SER A 9 3.16 -17.52 2.51
CA SER A 9 3.83 -17.57 3.81
C SER A 9 2.86 -17.41 4.98
N ALA A 10 3.15 -18.10 6.08
CA ALA A 10 2.51 -17.90 7.37
C ALA A 10 3.18 -16.79 8.20
N TYR A 11 4.34 -16.29 7.75
CA TYR A 11 5.21 -15.44 8.55
C TYR A 11 5.24 -14.02 8.02
N TRP A 12 5.58 -13.07 8.93
CA TRP A 12 6.00 -11.74 8.55
C TRP A 12 7.50 -11.59 8.74
N TYR A 13 8.14 -10.91 7.80
CA TYR A 13 9.58 -10.79 7.71
C TYR A 13 10.02 -9.36 8.00
N GLY A 14 11.16 -9.24 8.68
CA GLY A 14 11.88 -7.97 8.83
C GLY A 14 12.69 -7.64 7.59
N GLN A 15 13.37 -6.51 7.65
CA GLN A 15 14.39 -6.10 6.70
C GLN A 15 15.75 -6.18 7.38
N ARG A 16 16.73 -6.83 6.75
CA ARG A 16 18.10 -6.86 7.27
C ARG A 16 18.65 -5.44 7.34
N ASP A 17 19.18 -5.08 8.52
CA ASP A 17 19.98 -3.87 8.66
C ASP A 17 21.26 -3.98 7.81
N PRO A 18 21.66 -2.93 7.06
CA PRO A 18 22.87 -2.94 6.25
C PRO A 18 24.16 -3.20 7.03
N THR A 19 24.14 -3.00 8.35
CA THR A 19 25.31 -3.25 9.24
C THR A 19 25.54 -4.73 9.53
N TYR A 20 24.54 -5.60 9.30
CA TYR A 20 24.70 -7.05 9.46
C TYR A 20 25.53 -7.65 8.34
N ALA A 21 26.19 -8.78 8.64
CA ALA A 21 26.98 -9.53 7.67
C ALA A 21 26.16 -9.90 6.42
N ALA A 22 26.82 -9.95 5.27
CA ALA A 22 26.13 -10.15 3.98
C ALA A 22 25.49 -11.54 3.83
N ASP A 23 25.93 -12.52 4.60
CA ASP A 23 25.38 -13.87 4.69
C ASP A 23 24.11 -13.96 5.55
N TYR A 24 23.80 -12.93 6.36
CA TYR A 24 22.53 -12.86 7.08
C TYR A 24 21.38 -12.66 6.09
N PRO A 25 20.23 -13.33 6.29
CA PRO A 25 19.08 -13.24 5.36
C PRO A 25 18.65 -11.81 5.11
N LEU A 26 18.31 -11.47 3.88
CA LEU A 26 17.77 -10.14 3.54
C LEU A 26 16.42 -9.90 4.22
N PHE A 27 15.62 -10.96 4.34
CA PHE A 27 14.30 -10.95 4.99
C PHE A 27 14.28 -12.01 6.12
N PRO A 28 14.80 -11.66 7.32
CA PRO A 28 14.70 -12.54 8.47
C PRO A 28 13.25 -12.65 8.93
N VAL A 29 12.84 -13.81 9.42
CA VAL A 29 11.52 -13.98 10.02
C VAL A 29 11.44 -13.11 11.28
N ALA A 30 10.49 -12.18 11.30
CA ALA A 30 10.24 -11.28 12.42
C ALA A 30 9.10 -11.78 13.32
N LEU A 31 8.08 -12.40 12.74
CA LEU A 31 6.92 -12.89 13.48
C LEU A 31 6.37 -14.17 12.84
N ARG A 32 6.11 -15.17 13.70
CA ARG A 32 5.46 -16.45 13.38
C ARG A 32 4.17 -16.61 14.17
N PRO A 33 3.19 -17.40 13.72
CA PRO A 33 2.02 -17.71 14.52
C PRO A 33 2.34 -18.25 15.93
N ASP A 34 3.40 -19.06 16.04
CA ASP A 34 3.87 -19.62 17.31
C ASP A 34 4.40 -18.57 18.29
N ASN A 35 4.83 -17.42 17.80
CA ASN A 35 5.30 -16.31 18.65
C ASN A 35 4.15 -15.55 19.32
N ILE A 36 2.90 -15.75 18.84
CA ILE A 36 1.72 -15.12 19.41
C ILE A 36 1.19 -16.06 20.48
N PRO A 37 1.29 -15.69 21.78
CA PRO A 37 0.91 -16.57 22.87
C PRO A 37 -0.60 -16.88 22.85
N VAL A 38 -0.95 -18.08 23.34
CA VAL A 38 -2.36 -18.51 23.50
C VAL A 38 -3.06 -17.73 24.62
N VAL A 39 -2.26 -17.10 25.50
CA VAL A 39 -2.83 -16.26 26.56
C VAL A 39 -3.50 -15.05 25.92
N PRO A 40 -4.79 -14.83 26.20
CA PRO A 40 -5.52 -13.73 25.61
C PRO A 40 -4.80 -12.41 25.88
N HIS A 41 -4.45 -11.67 24.84
CA HIS A 41 -4.21 -10.24 24.96
C HIS A 41 -5.58 -9.59 24.76
N PRO A 42 -6.37 -9.38 25.82
CA PRO A 42 -7.67 -8.77 25.68
C PRO A 42 -7.46 -7.42 24.99
N GLU A 43 -8.24 -7.20 23.94
CA GLU A 43 -8.46 -5.85 23.39
C GLU A 43 -7.38 -5.28 22.47
N ALA A 44 -6.51 -6.13 21.86
CA ALA A 44 -5.53 -5.62 20.91
C ALA A 44 -6.18 -5.29 19.55
N VAL A 45 -5.86 -4.11 19.02
CA VAL A 45 -6.08 -3.77 17.60
C VAL A 45 -4.75 -3.90 16.87
N VAL A 46 -4.73 -4.67 15.80
CA VAL A 46 -3.54 -4.93 15.00
C VAL A 46 -3.69 -4.24 13.64
N PHE A 47 -2.70 -3.48 13.25
CA PHE A 47 -2.56 -2.96 11.88
C PHE A 47 -1.28 -3.52 11.27
N SER A 48 -1.41 -4.22 10.14
CA SER A 48 -0.29 -4.79 9.39
C SER A 48 -0.13 -4.10 8.03
N GLU A 49 1.05 -3.57 7.77
CA GLU A 49 1.42 -3.02 6.47
C GLU A 49 2.02 -4.09 5.53
N ALA A 50 2.18 -5.33 6.02
CA ALA A 50 2.74 -6.42 5.25
C ALA A 50 1.89 -6.76 4.02
N CYS A 51 2.53 -7.05 2.89
CA CYS A 51 1.87 -7.69 1.75
C CYS A 51 1.17 -8.96 2.23
N TYR A 52 -0.08 -9.15 1.80
CA TYR A 52 -0.89 -10.30 2.19
C TYR A 52 -1.07 -10.47 3.71
N GLY A 53 -0.81 -9.43 4.51
CA GLY A 53 -0.86 -9.48 5.97
C GLY A 53 -2.22 -9.83 6.54
N ALA A 54 -3.30 -9.58 5.78
CA ALA A 54 -4.68 -9.98 6.10
C ALA A 54 -5.26 -11.01 5.12
N HIS A 55 -4.41 -11.73 4.38
CA HIS A 55 -4.86 -12.78 3.47
C HIS A 55 -5.18 -14.06 4.26
N ILE A 56 -6.49 -14.41 4.34
CA ILE A 56 -6.99 -15.56 5.10
C ILE A 56 -7.64 -16.65 4.25
N PHE A 57 -7.76 -16.42 2.92
CA PHE A 57 -8.42 -17.38 2.04
C PHE A 57 -7.65 -18.71 1.98
N ASN A 58 -8.33 -19.81 2.25
CA ASN A 58 -7.77 -21.18 2.37
C ASN A 58 -6.64 -21.29 3.41
N LYS A 59 -6.62 -20.44 4.44
CA LYS A 59 -5.66 -20.51 5.53
C LYS A 59 -6.33 -20.90 6.84
N GLN A 60 -5.52 -21.44 7.75
CA GLN A 60 -5.89 -21.77 9.13
C GLN A 60 -5.10 -20.86 10.08
N GLU A 61 -5.42 -20.91 11.38
CA GLU A 61 -4.79 -20.13 12.44
C GLU A 61 -3.25 -20.17 12.37
N MET A 62 -2.67 -21.37 12.22
CA MET A 62 -1.22 -21.56 12.19
C MET A 62 -0.58 -21.25 10.83
N SER A 63 -1.38 -20.93 9.82
CA SER A 63 -0.91 -20.52 8.49
C SER A 63 -1.24 -19.07 8.14
N SER A 64 -1.76 -18.29 9.10
CA SER A 64 -2.08 -16.87 8.94
C SER A 64 -1.95 -16.11 10.25
N LEU A 65 -1.08 -15.12 10.29
CA LEU A 65 -0.94 -14.24 11.45
C LEU A 65 -2.23 -13.49 11.76
N ALA A 66 -2.99 -13.04 10.75
CA ALA A 66 -4.27 -12.39 10.97
C ALA A 66 -5.27 -13.31 11.70
N LEU A 67 -5.39 -14.58 11.28
CA LEU A 67 -6.24 -15.55 11.97
C LEU A 67 -5.72 -15.88 13.36
N ARG A 68 -4.39 -15.97 13.52
CA ARG A 68 -3.78 -16.21 14.83
C ARG A 68 -4.05 -15.08 15.81
N PHE A 69 -3.93 -13.81 15.39
CA PHE A 69 -4.28 -12.67 16.23
C PHE A 69 -5.77 -12.69 16.64
N LEU A 70 -6.67 -12.97 15.69
CA LEU A 70 -8.11 -13.09 15.99
C LEU A 70 -8.41 -14.25 16.97
N ALA A 71 -7.75 -15.40 16.80
CA ALA A 71 -7.90 -16.55 17.70
C ALA A 71 -7.34 -16.27 19.12
N THR A 72 -6.39 -15.36 19.26
CA THR A 72 -5.82 -14.91 20.54
C THR A 72 -6.50 -13.67 21.10
N GLN A 73 -7.73 -13.38 20.64
CA GLN A 73 -8.62 -12.31 21.12
C GLN A 73 -8.20 -10.87 20.72
N ALA A 74 -7.47 -10.70 19.62
CA ALA A 74 -7.43 -9.38 19.01
C ALA A 74 -8.86 -8.99 18.59
N VAL A 75 -9.30 -7.78 18.98
CA VAL A 75 -10.65 -7.28 18.68
C VAL A 75 -10.76 -6.70 17.27
N GLY A 76 -9.63 -6.44 16.63
CA GLY A 76 -9.57 -5.99 15.26
C GLY A 76 -8.21 -6.23 14.63
N VAL A 77 -8.22 -6.72 13.41
CA VAL A 77 -7.01 -6.86 12.57
C VAL A 77 -7.25 -6.14 11.24
N VAL A 78 -6.44 -5.14 10.96
CA VAL A 78 -6.41 -4.41 9.68
C VAL A 78 -5.17 -4.80 8.92
N GLY A 79 -5.30 -5.08 7.63
CA GLY A 79 -4.17 -5.39 6.77
C GLY A 79 -4.57 -5.60 5.31
N SER A 80 -3.58 -5.82 4.46
CA SER A 80 -3.79 -6.03 3.03
C SER A 80 -4.05 -7.51 2.70
N THR A 81 -5.01 -7.76 1.82
CA THR A 81 -5.27 -9.09 1.23
C THR A 81 -4.45 -9.34 -0.05
N ALA A 82 -3.71 -8.32 -0.52
CA ALA A 82 -2.88 -8.35 -1.72
C ALA A 82 -1.50 -7.73 -1.44
N LEU A 83 -0.81 -7.25 -2.47
CA LEU A 83 0.41 -6.47 -2.29
C LEU A 83 0.08 -5.15 -1.55
N ALA A 84 0.93 -4.77 -0.62
CA ALA A 84 0.87 -3.49 0.06
C ALA A 84 2.10 -2.67 -0.32
N TYR A 85 1.88 -1.44 -0.75
CA TYR A 85 2.95 -0.49 -1.09
C TYR A 85 3.04 0.57 0.00
N GLY A 86 4.24 0.81 0.50
CA GLY A 86 4.52 1.84 1.48
C GLY A 86 5.53 2.85 0.97
N SER A 87 5.86 3.83 1.80
CA SER A 87 6.83 4.89 1.52
C SER A 87 8.26 4.41 1.70
N MET A 88 9.17 4.95 0.91
CA MET A 88 10.62 4.84 1.16
C MET A 88 11.16 6.08 1.87
N ALA A 89 10.50 7.22 1.69
CA ALA A 89 10.82 8.51 2.27
C ALA A 89 9.58 9.40 2.22
N PRO A 90 9.51 10.47 3.02
CA PRO A 90 8.42 11.44 2.91
C PRO A 90 8.30 12.03 1.50
N PRO A 91 7.07 12.33 1.03
CA PRO A 91 5.79 12.18 1.76
C PRO A 91 5.35 10.72 1.89
N LEU A 92 4.54 10.42 2.94
CA LEU A 92 3.98 9.09 3.13
C LEU A 92 3.00 8.77 2.00
N VAL A 93 3.04 7.52 1.51
CA VAL A 93 2.12 7.00 0.48
C VAL A 93 1.63 5.59 0.86
N GLY A 94 0.59 5.12 0.21
CA GLY A 94 0.12 3.74 0.33
C GLY A 94 -0.19 3.32 1.78
N ALA A 95 0.35 2.18 2.19
CA ALA A 95 0.08 1.57 3.49
C ALA A 95 0.52 2.43 4.68
N ASP A 96 1.67 3.13 4.58
CA ASP A 96 2.17 3.98 5.67
C ASP A 96 1.25 5.18 5.91
N LEU A 97 0.76 5.83 4.83
CA LEU A 97 -0.21 6.92 4.96
C LEU A 97 -1.54 6.39 5.51
N LEU A 98 -1.99 5.24 5.02
CA LEU A 98 -3.21 4.60 5.50
C LEU A 98 -3.12 4.27 6.99
N ALA A 99 -2.01 3.67 7.44
CA ALA A 99 -1.76 3.34 8.84
C ALA A 99 -1.73 4.59 9.73
N LYS A 100 -0.99 5.63 9.30
CA LYS A 100 -0.93 6.89 10.03
C LYS A 100 -2.32 7.48 10.27
N VAL A 101 -3.10 7.65 9.20
CA VAL A 101 -4.44 8.26 9.30
C VAL A 101 -5.39 7.37 10.10
N PHE A 102 -5.34 6.05 9.91
CA PHE A 102 -6.14 5.10 10.69
C PHE A 102 -5.90 5.31 12.20
N TRP A 103 -4.64 5.31 12.65
CA TRP A 103 -4.32 5.47 14.06
C TRP A 103 -4.66 6.87 14.61
N GLU A 104 -4.53 7.91 13.80
CA GLU A 104 -4.97 9.26 14.18
C GLU A 104 -6.48 9.28 14.44
N ARG A 105 -7.29 8.60 13.60
CA ARG A 105 -8.73 8.51 13.77
C ARG A 105 -9.13 7.63 14.97
N VAL A 106 -8.46 6.50 15.15
CA VAL A 106 -8.70 5.63 16.33
C VAL A 106 -8.40 6.39 17.61
N LYS A 107 -7.27 7.10 17.69
CA LYS A 107 -6.91 7.94 18.84
C LYS A 107 -7.91 9.08 19.07
N ALA A 108 -8.56 9.58 18.03
CA ALA A 108 -9.63 10.58 18.12
C ALA A 108 -10.99 9.99 18.52
N GLY A 109 -11.07 8.68 18.85
CA GLY A 109 -12.29 8.02 19.27
C GLY A 109 -13.22 7.58 18.14
N CYS A 110 -12.73 7.53 16.89
CA CYS A 110 -13.52 6.99 15.79
C CYS A 110 -13.66 5.47 15.91
N PRO A 111 -14.85 4.90 15.61
CA PRO A 111 -14.99 3.45 15.44
C PRO A 111 -14.03 2.90 14.39
N LEU A 112 -13.52 1.65 14.57
CA LEU A 112 -12.49 1.06 13.73
C LEU A 112 -12.86 1.06 12.24
N GLY A 113 -14.10 0.71 11.90
CA GLY A 113 -14.57 0.71 10.51
C GLY A 113 -14.59 2.10 9.90
N LEU A 114 -15.05 3.11 10.65
CA LEU A 114 -15.06 4.51 10.21
C LEU A 114 -13.62 5.04 10.08
N ALA A 115 -12.74 4.71 11.02
CA ALA A 115 -11.33 5.09 10.98
C ALA A 115 -10.65 4.56 9.70
N LEU A 116 -10.90 3.29 9.34
CA LEU A 116 -10.36 2.69 8.11
C LEU A 116 -10.97 3.34 6.85
N ALA A 117 -12.28 3.61 6.84
CA ALA A 117 -12.94 4.27 5.70
C ALA A 117 -12.38 5.69 5.49
N GLN A 118 -12.22 6.48 6.55
CA GLN A 118 -11.63 7.81 6.48
C GLN A 118 -10.15 7.79 6.09
N ALA A 119 -9.39 6.79 6.55
CA ALA A 119 -8.00 6.62 6.13
C ALA A 119 -7.88 6.38 4.63
N LYS A 120 -8.73 5.51 4.07
CA LYS A 120 -8.80 5.27 2.61
C LYS A 120 -9.20 6.51 1.82
N GLN A 121 -10.15 7.29 2.34
CA GLN A 121 -10.57 8.53 1.73
C GLN A 121 -9.45 9.58 1.73
N SER A 122 -8.74 9.72 2.86
CA SER A 122 -7.58 10.63 2.98
C SER A 122 -6.46 10.22 2.03
N LEU A 123 -6.16 8.91 1.93
CA LEU A 123 -5.18 8.40 0.96
C LEU A 123 -5.57 8.80 -0.47
N ALA A 124 -6.83 8.56 -0.86
CA ALA A 124 -7.31 8.93 -2.19
C ALA A 124 -7.17 10.44 -2.45
N GLN A 125 -7.52 11.27 -1.49
CA GLN A 125 -7.44 12.72 -1.59
C GLN A 125 -6.00 13.22 -1.71
N GLU A 126 -5.07 12.70 -0.89
CA GLU A 126 -3.64 13.05 -0.94
C GLU A 126 -3.03 12.68 -2.28
N MET A 127 -3.32 11.48 -2.80
CA MET A 127 -2.80 11.04 -4.10
C MET A 127 -3.39 11.88 -5.24
N MET A 128 -4.69 12.19 -5.20
CA MET A 128 -5.31 13.09 -6.20
C MET A 128 -4.70 14.49 -6.15
N THR A 129 -4.40 15.02 -4.97
CA THR A 129 -3.78 16.36 -4.80
C THR A 129 -2.32 16.36 -5.27
N GLY A 130 -1.54 15.34 -4.88
CA GLY A 130 -0.09 15.30 -5.15
C GLY A 130 0.26 14.90 -6.58
N GLN A 131 -0.45 13.94 -7.17
CA GLN A 131 -0.13 13.40 -8.51
C GLN A 131 -1.24 13.61 -9.54
N GLY A 132 -2.43 14.06 -9.14
CA GLY A 132 -3.55 14.36 -10.03
C GLY A 132 -4.42 13.16 -10.41
N TYR A 133 -4.13 11.96 -9.93
CA TYR A 133 -4.88 10.74 -10.19
C TYR A 133 -4.54 9.64 -9.18
N LEU A 134 -5.37 8.60 -9.11
CA LEU A 134 -5.03 7.37 -8.39
C LEU A 134 -4.37 6.40 -9.36
N ASP A 135 -3.16 5.96 -9.06
CA ASP A 135 -2.48 4.92 -9.84
C ASP A 135 -2.92 3.51 -9.43
N PRO A 136 -2.50 2.45 -10.14
CA PRO A 136 -2.87 1.07 -9.78
C PRO A 136 -2.48 0.67 -8.37
N GLU A 137 -1.37 1.16 -7.84
CA GLU A 137 -0.88 0.88 -6.49
C GLU A 137 -1.76 1.54 -5.42
N ASP A 138 -2.29 2.74 -5.70
CA ASP A 138 -3.25 3.43 -4.83
C ASP A 138 -4.59 2.69 -4.80
N HIS A 139 -5.08 2.29 -5.97
CA HIS A 139 -6.29 1.47 -6.07
C HIS A 139 -6.12 0.13 -5.33
N GLU A 140 -4.99 -0.55 -5.52
CA GLU A 140 -4.70 -1.81 -4.84
C GLU A 140 -4.69 -1.61 -3.32
N THR A 141 -4.06 -0.55 -2.81
CA THR A 141 -4.05 -0.24 -1.37
C THR A 141 -5.46 0.04 -0.85
N ILE A 142 -6.24 0.88 -1.55
CA ILE A 142 -7.61 1.23 -1.13
C ILE A 142 -8.52 0.00 -1.10
N LEU A 143 -8.39 -0.90 -2.06
CA LEU A 143 -9.26 -2.08 -2.19
C LEU A 143 -8.83 -3.24 -1.29
N SER A 144 -7.52 -3.47 -1.13
CA SER A 144 -7.00 -4.65 -0.47
C SER A 144 -6.96 -4.58 1.04
N PHE A 145 -6.87 -3.37 1.63
CA PHE A 145 -6.89 -3.25 3.08
C PHE A 145 -8.30 -3.50 3.63
N VAL A 146 -8.41 -4.45 4.53
CA VAL A 146 -9.68 -4.87 5.15
C VAL A 146 -9.54 -4.87 6.67
N LEU A 147 -10.69 -4.79 7.36
CA LEU A 147 -10.80 -4.98 8.81
C LEU A 147 -11.50 -6.31 9.06
N TYR A 148 -10.87 -7.16 9.84
CA TYR A 148 -11.50 -8.30 10.50
C TYR A 148 -11.73 -7.95 11.96
N GLY A 149 -12.97 -7.97 12.42
CA GLY A 149 -13.41 -7.58 13.76
C GLY A 149 -14.67 -6.73 13.70
N ASP A 150 -15.07 -6.18 14.84
CA ASP A 150 -16.25 -5.32 14.92
C ASP A 150 -15.92 -3.89 14.42
N PRO A 151 -16.54 -3.45 13.30
CA PRO A 151 -16.30 -2.12 12.76
C PRO A 151 -16.84 -0.98 13.63
N THR A 152 -17.73 -1.28 14.58
CA THR A 152 -18.34 -0.29 15.48
C THR A 152 -17.56 -0.08 16.76
N LEU A 153 -16.53 -0.90 17.00
CA LEU A 153 -15.69 -0.83 18.19
C LEU A 153 -14.94 0.50 18.26
N VAL A 154 -15.03 1.16 19.43
CA VAL A 154 -14.30 2.38 19.75
C VAL A 154 -13.19 2.03 20.75
N VAL A 155 -11.97 2.43 20.44
CA VAL A 155 -10.83 2.37 21.36
C VAL A 155 -10.82 3.64 22.19
N GLN A 156 -10.95 3.51 23.52
CA GLN A 156 -10.80 4.64 24.43
C GLN A 156 -9.37 4.67 24.97
N ALA A 157 -8.70 5.81 24.80
CA ALA A 157 -7.47 6.07 25.54
C ALA A 157 -7.85 6.61 26.92
N ASP A 158 -7.51 5.88 27.99
CA ASP A 158 -7.65 6.42 29.33
C ASP A 158 -6.68 7.59 29.53
N SER A 159 -7.23 8.71 30.00
CA SER A 159 -6.50 9.96 30.26
C SER A 159 -5.65 9.88 31.54
N GLY A 160 -4.90 8.81 31.76
CA GLY A 160 -4.10 8.71 32.99
C GLY A 160 -3.22 7.48 33.15
N ASP A 161 -3.41 6.44 32.37
CA ASP A 161 -2.58 5.24 32.39
C ASP A 161 -2.26 4.80 30.97
N GLU A 162 -1.06 4.28 30.71
CA GLU A 162 -0.62 3.85 29.37
C GLU A 162 -1.41 2.64 28.82
N THR A 163 -2.45 2.20 29.50
CA THR A 163 -3.35 1.11 29.07
C THR A 163 -4.53 1.66 28.28
N LEU A 164 -4.65 1.22 27.02
CA LEU A 164 -5.82 1.48 26.18
C LEU A 164 -7.01 0.66 26.73
N ASN A 165 -8.04 1.31 27.24
CA ASN A 165 -9.30 0.64 27.58
C ASN A 165 -10.21 0.62 26.35
N LEU A 166 -10.65 -0.58 25.97
CA LEU A 166 -11.63 -0.77 24.90
C LEU A 166 -13.04 -0.77 25.54
N SER A 167 -13.86 0.21 25.18
CA SER A 167 -15.26 0.21 25.59
C SER A 167 -16.18 0.04 24.38
N TYR A 168 -17.12 -0.89 24.51
CA TYR A 168 -18.23 -1.03 23.59
C TYR A 168 -19.29 0.03 23.96
N LYS A 169 -19.38 1.12 23.21
CA LYS A 169 -20.53 2.02 23.25
C LYS A 169 -21.52 1.61 22.18
N ALA A 170 -22.55 0.87 22.58
CA ALA A 170 -23.74 0.71 21.75
C ALA A 170 -24.47 2.06 21.70
N ASN A 171 -24.59 2.63 20.50
CA ASN A 171 -25.57 3.67 20.14
C ASN A 171 -25.67 4.94 21.01
N GLU A 172 -24.60 5.70 21.19
CA GLU A 172 -24.75 7.15 21.23
C GLU A 172 -24.51 7.69 19.82
N GLU A 173 -25.40 8.57 19.31
CA GLU A 173 -25.25 9.20 18.01
C GLU A 173 -23.86 9.83 17.91
N VAL A 174 -22.96 9.17 17.18
CA VAL A 174 -21.67 9.71 16.86
C VAL A 174 -21.92 10.93 15.97
N GLN A 175 -21.82 12.11 16.55
CA GLN A 175 -21.74 13.34 15.76
C GLN A 175 -20.51 13.21 14.86
N SER A 176 -20.76 12.98 13.58
CA SER A 176 -19.73 12.85 12.56
C SER A 176 -18.87 14.12 12.55
N PRO A 177 -17.56 14.07 12.87
CA PRO A 177 -16.68 15.20 12.67
C PRO A 177 -16.29 15.26 11.19
N GLY A 178 -17.19 15.75 10.36
CA GLY A 178 -16.98 15.93 8.93
C GLY A 178 -18.28 16.19 8.21
N PRO A 179 -18.29 16.82 7.04
CA PRO A 179 -19.48 16.99 6.27
C PRO A 179 -20.12 15.62 6.02
N PRO A 180 -21.46 15.51 6.13
CA PRO A 180 -22.14 14.25 5.90
C PRO A 180 -21.72 13.71 4.54
N PHE A 181 -21.45 12.42 4.51
CA PHE A 181 -21.24 11.68 3.27
C PHE A 181 -22.40 12.05 2.35
N GLN A 182 -22.18 12.94 1.38
CA GLN A 182 -23.16 13.10 0.33
C GLN A 182 -23.22 11.76 -0.35
N ARG A 183 -24.31 11.04 -0.08
CA ARG A 183 -24.65 9.79 -0.75
C ARG A 183 -24.45 10.10 -2.23
N ALA A 184 -23.45 9.47 -2.85
CA ALA A 184 -23.26 9.61 -4.28
C ALA A 184 -24.62 9.32 -4.89
N GLU A 185 -25.28 10.34 -5.41
CA GLU A 185 -26.53 10.14 -6.13
C GLU A 185 -26.21 9.07 -7.16
N THR A 186 -27.03 8.03 -7.17
CA THR A 186 -26.91 6.94 -8.12
C THR A 186 -26.88 7.59 -9.49
N VAL A 187 -25.66 7.73 -10.06
CA VAL A 187 -25.48 8.33 -11.39
C VAL A 187 -26.21 7.39 -12.33
N LYS A 188 -27.44 7.77 -12.65
CA LYS A 188 -28.19 7.12 -13.72
C LYS A 188 -27.33 7.26 -14.97
N GLY A 189 -26.70 6.15 -15.41
CA GLY A 189 -26.16 5.89 -16.73
C GLY A 189 -25.67 7.08 -17.58
N GLY A 190 -25.09 8.12 -16.98
CA GLY A 190 -24.41 9.18 -17.67
C GLY A 190 -22.96 8.75 -17.91
N GLU A 191 -22.51 8.81 -19.15
CA GLU A 191 -21.13 8.61 -19.52
C GLU A 191 -20.26 9.48 -18.60
N THR A 192 -19.36 8.85 -17.83
CA THR A 192 -18.39 9.56 -17.02
C THR A 192 -17.42 10.28 -17.96
N THR A 193 -17.64 11.57 -18.21
CA THR A 193 -16.83 12.42 -19.09
C THR A 193 -15.53 12.89 -18.44
N GLY A 194 -15.13 12.29 -17.30
CA GLY A 194 -13.90 12.62 -16.60
C GLY A 194 -12.67 11.97 -17.24
N PRO A 195 -11.49 12.54 -17.03
CA PRO A 195 -10.24 11.96 -17.52
C PRO A 195 -10.00 10.58 -16.88
N ILE A 196 -9.62 9.60 -17.70
CA ILE A 196 -9.34 8.22 -17.30
C ILE A 196 -7.83 8.00 -17.35
N LEU A 197 -7.26 7.35 -16.33
CA LEU A 197 -5.85 6.95 -16.37
C LEU A 197 -5.67 5.87 -17.44
N CYS A 198 -4.80 6.15 -18.41
CA CYS A 198 -4.44 5.18 -19.44
C CYS A 198 -3.81 3.93 -18.82
N ARG A 199 -4.08 2.78 -19.42
CA ARG A 199 -3.37 1.55 -19.08
C ARG A 199 -1.87 1.78 -19.21
N ARG A 200 -1.14 1.46 -18.13
CA ARG A 200 0.33 1.54 -18.10
C ARG A 200 0.95 0.72 -19.22
N ARG A 201 1.89 1.31 -19.97
CA ARG A 201 2.56 0.67 -21.12
C ARG A 201 4.06 0.66 -20.92
N VAL A 202 4.68 -0.49 -21.19
CA VAL A 202 6.15 -0.60 -21.16
C VAL A 202 6.73 0.29 -22.26
N VAL A 203 7.76 1.04 -21.90
CA VAL A 203 8.49 1.97 -22.76
C VAL A 203 9.80 1.33 -23.17
N GLU A 204 10.12 1.41 -24.46
CA GLU A 204 11.46 1.06 -24.94
C GLU A 204 12.46 2.02 -24.31
N THR A 205 13.58 1.49 -23.82
CA THR A 205 14.59 2.27 -23.09
C THR A 205 15.18 3.41 -23.92
N GLY A 206 15.18 3.32 -25.26
CA GLY A 206 15.62 4.36 -26.16
C GLY A 206 14.75 5.63 -26.16
N LEU A 207 13.52 5.56 -25.65
CA LEU A 207 12.62 6.73 -25.54
C LEU A 207 12.83 7.53 -24.24
N VAL A 208 13.68 7.06 -23.33
CA VAL A 208 13.99 7.72 -22.05
C VAL A 208 15.42 8.24 -22.11
N SER A 209 15.64 9.50 -21.70
CA SER A 209 17.01 10.04 -21.74
C SER A 209 17.95 9.23 -20.86
N PRO A 210 19.20 8.98 -21.30
CA PRO A 210 20.20 8.26 -20.53
C PRO A 210 20.45 8.88 -19.15
N GLU A 211 20.42 10.21 -19.06
CA GLU A 211 20.66 10.97 -17.83
C GLU A 211 19.52 10.73 -16.82
N LEU A 212 18.26 10.77 -17.28
CA LEU A 212 17.10 10.45 -16.43
C LEU A 212 17.17 9.01 -15.96
N MET A 213 17.47 8.08 -16.86
CA MET A 213 17.62 6.66 -16.54
C MET A 213 18.71 6.45 -15.49
N ALA A 214 19.87 7.08 -15.63
CA ALA A 214 20.97 6.95 -14.67
C ALA A 214 20.58 7.52 -13.29
N ARG A 215 19.98 8.70 -13.25
CA ARG A 215 19.54 9.38 -12.02
C ARG A 215 18.51 8.54 -11.25
N VAL A 216 17.48 8.03 -11.93
CA VAL A 216 16.44 7.22 -11.30
C VAL A 216 16.99 5.87 -10.86
N ARG A 217 17.82 5.22 -11.68
CA ARG A 217 18.49 3.97 -11.29
C ARG A 217 19.36 4.13 -10.05
N HIS A 218 20.13 5.19 -9.97
CA HIS A 218 20.96 5.48 -8.81
C HIS A 218 20.08 5.62 -7.55
N ARG A 219 18.98 6.34 -7.64
CA ARG A 219 18.04 6.52 -6.51
C ARG A 219 17.35 5.21 -6.11
N LEU A 220 16.92 4.40 -7.07
CA LEU A 220 16.29 3.10 -6.80
C LEU A 220 17.29 2.09 -6.19
N ALA A 221 18.53 2.08 -6.66
CA ALA A 221 19.57 1.17 -6.18
C ALA A 221 19.93 1.41 -4.70
N SER A 222 19.74 2.63 -4.17
CA SER A 222 19.92 2.90 -2.74
C SER A 222 18.95 2.15 -1.83
N TYR A 223 17.79 1.75 -2.37
CA TYR A 223 16.76 1.02 -1.64
C TYR A 223 16.79 -0.49 -1.89
N LEU A 224 17.34 -0.90 -3.05
CA LEU A 224 17.53 -2.30 -3.43
C LEU A 224 18.97 -2.54 -3.90
N PRO A 225 19.94 -2.56 -2.97
CA PRO A 225 21.39 -2.60 -3.34
C PRO A 225 21.79 -3.86 -4.11
N SER A 226 21.07 -4.96 -3.93
CA SER A 226 21.33 -6.23 -4.64
C SER A 226 20.68 -6.34 -6.01
N ALA A 227 19.78 -5.41 -6.38
CA ALA A 227 19.13 -5.45 -7.68
C ALA A 227 20.08 -5.02 -8.81
N ARG A 228 20.08 -5.79 -9.89
CA ARG A 228 20.92 -5.51 -11.05
C ARG A 228 20.31 -4.39 -11.87
N GLN A 229 21.16 -3.54 -12.48
CA GLN A 229 20.69 -2.41 -13.28
C GLN A 229 19.76 -2.79 -14.44
N ARG A 230 19.89 -4.00 -14.99
CA ARG A 230 19.02 -4.54 -16.06
C ARG A 230 17.61 -4.90 -15.61
N ASP A 231 17.36 -4.97 -14.31
CA ASP A 231 16.07 -5.37 -13.75
C ASP A 231 15.07 -4.18 -13.64
N VAL A 232 15.44 -3.00 -14.17
CA VAL A 232 14.56 -1.83 -14.19
C VAL A 232 13.65 -1.88 -15.42
N ILE A 233 12.35 -1.96 -15.16
CA ILE A 233 11.31 -1.84 -16.19
C ILE A 233 10.78 -0.42 -16.18
N VAL A 234 10.78 0.24 -17.33
CA VAL A 234 10.15 1.57 -17.47
C VAL A 234 8.80 1.40 -18.15
N SER A 235 7.80 2.07 -17.62
CA SER A 235 6.48 2.15 -18.22
C SER A 235 5.97 3.58 -18.21
N ALA A 236 5.10 3.95 -19.14
CA ALA A 236 4.45 5.25 -19.20
C ALA A 236 2.96 5.13 -18.86
N GLN A 237 2.42 6.17 -18.25
CA GLN A 237 0.99 6.36 -17.99
C GLN A 237 0.63 7.84 -18.10
N MET A 238 -0.61 8.15 -18.46
CA MET A 238 -1.14 9.50 -18.48
C MET A 238 -2.65 9.50 -18.33
N LEU A 239 -3.23 10.66 -17.99
CA LEU A 239 -4.67 10.85 -18.04
C LEU A 239 -5.11 11.07 -19.50
N CYS A 240 -6.15 10.35 -19.91
CA CYS A 240 -6.82 10.50 -21.19
C CYS A 240 -8.21 11.08 -20.98
N HIS A 241 -8.67 11.92 -21.89
CA HIS A 241 -10.03 12.49 -21.89
C HIS A 241 -11.04 11.61 -22.66
N GLU A 242 -10.61 10.51 -23.22
CA GLU A 242 -11.45 9.57 -23.95
C GLU A 242 -12.05 8.53 -23.01
N ALA A 243 -13.33 8.20 -23.20
CA ALA A 243 -14.08 7.27 -22.33
C ALA A 243 -13.48 5.85 -22.24
N HIS A 244 -12.61 5.49 -23.18
CA HIS A 244 -11.93 4.20 -23.18
C HIS A 244 -10.47 4.35 -23.66
N CYS A 245 -9.52 3.73 -22.96
CA CYS A 245 -8.13 3.64 -23.42
C CYS A 245 -8.02 2.60 -24.56
N ASN A 246 -8.45 3.00 -25.74
CA ASN A 246 -8.53 2.19 -26.97
C ASN A 246 -7.34 2.46 -27.92
N GLU A 247 -7.50 2.18 -29.20
CA GLU A 247 -6.50 2.42 -30.23
C GLU A 247 -6.23 3.90 -30.49
N GLN A 248 -7.17 4.78 -30.18
CA GLN A 248 -7.06 6.23 -30.34
C GLN A 248 -6.35 6.90 -29.16
N CYS A 249 -5.98 6.15 -28.11
CA CYS A 249 -5.26 6.66 -26.96
C CYS A 249 -3.99 7.41 -27.38
N SER A 250 -3.88 8.69 -27.03
CA SER A 250 -2.77 9.57 -27.40
C SER A 250 -1.41 9.06 -26.92
N LEU A 251 -1.34 8.39 -25.74
CA LEU A 251 -0.12 7.72 -25.29
C LEU A 251 0.31 6.61 -26.25
N ARG A 252 -0.63 5.75 -26.67
CA ARG A 252 -0.35 4.65 -27.60
C ARG A 252 0.12 5.16 -28.95
N GLN A 253 -0.57 6.16 -29.48
CA GLN A 253 -0.23 6.75 -30.79
C GLN A 253 1.14 7.44 -30.78
N SER A 254 1.45 8.17 -29.70
CA SER A 254 2.76 8.83 -29.56
C SER A 254 3.88 7.81 -29.42
N MET A 255 3.70 6.77 -28.61
CA MET A 255 4.69 5.70 -28.47
C MET A 255 4.93 4.94 -29.78
N ALA A 256 3.89 4.69 -30.57
CA ALA A 256 4.01 4.07 -31.90
C ALA A 256 4.82 4.94 -32.90
N LYS A 257 4.88 6.25 -32.68
CA LYS A 257 5.71 7.20 -33.44
C LYS A 257 7.10 7.41 -32.85
N GLY A 258 7.46 6.65 -31.79
CA GLY A 258 8.76 6.80 -31.13
C GLY A 258 8.86 8.01 -30.20
N ASN A 259 7.74 8.55 -29.71
CA ASN A 259 7.70 9.73 -28.85
C ASN A 259 6.92 9.46 -27.56
N LEU A 260 7.23 10.23 -26.50
CA LEU A 260 6.45 10.27 -25.27
C LEU A 260 5.74 11.62 -25.18
N PRO A 261 4.42 11.65 -24.89
CA PRO A 261 3.73 12.92 -24.62
C PRO A 261 4.34 13.63 -23.41
N ALA A 262 4.39 14.96 -23.43
CA ALA A 262 4.92 15.75 -22.31
C ALA A 262 4.16 15.53 -20.98
N GLN A 263 2.87 15.18 -21.05
CA GLN A 263 2.06 14.90 -19.87
C GLN A 263 2.22 13.44 -19.37
N ALA A 264 2.93 12.59 -20.11
CA ALA A 264 3.15 11.21 -19.67
C ALA A 264 4.07 11.18 -18.46
N LYS A 265 3.64 10.48 -17.41
CA LYS A 265 4.50 10.16 -16.27
C LYS A 265 5.16 8.81 -16.51
N LEU A 266 6.44 8.74 -16.19
CA LEU A 266 7.21 7.51 -16.29
C LEU A 266 7.21 6.78 -14.96
N VAL A 267 6.98 5.46 -14.99
CA VAL A 267 7.03 4.60 -13.81
C VAL A 267 8.19 3.63 -13.98
N PHE A 268 9.21 3.82 -13.18
CA PHE A 268 10.37 2.95 -13.08
C PHE A 268 10.09 1.88 -12.04
N THR A 269 10.13 0.63 -12.44
CA THR A 269 9.90 -0.52 -11.56
C THR A 269 11.18 -1.33 -11.46
N LEU A 270 11.66 -1.49 -10.24
CA LEU A 270 12.79 -2.35 -9.90
C LEU A 270 12.25 -3.52 -9.07
N ARG A 271 12.64 -4.75 -9.43
CA ARG A 271 12.22 -5.98 -8.75
C ARG A 271 13.43 -6.72 -8.21
N GLN A 272 13.33 -7.14 -6.97
CA GLN A 272 14.30 -8.00 -6.32
C GLN A 272 13.60 -9.25 -5.81
N ARG A 273 14.21 -10.40 -6.03
CA ARG A 273 13.81 -11.67 -5.41
C ARG A 273 14.88 -12.07 -4.41
N ALA A 274 14.47 -12.44 -3.24
CA ALA A 274 15.35 -13.01 -2.23
C ALA A 274 14.69 -14.24 -1.64
N CYS A 275 15.47 -15.31 -1.45
CA CYS A 275 15.01 -16.44 -0.67
C CYS A 275 14.98 -16.06 0.80
N THR A 276 13.97 -16.49 1.52
CA THR A 276 13.91 -16.47 2.97
C THR A 276 14.67 -17.68 3.53
N LEU A 277 14.85 -17.74 4.84
CA LEU A 277 15.47 -18.91 5.51
C LEU A 277 14.68 -20.22 5.31
N GLU A 278 13.43 -20.13 4.87
CA GLU A 278 12.50 -21.26 4.74
C GLU A 278 12.23 -21.60 3.26
N ASP A 279 13.16 -21.22 2.36
CA ASP A 279 13.09 -21.42 0.91
C ASP A 279 11.91 -20.73 0.22
N ASP A 280 11.14 -19.90 0.94
CA ASP A 280 10.13 -19.04 0.34
C ASP A 280 10.80 -17.92 -0.46
N VAL A 281 10.28 -17.63 -1.63
CA VAL A 281 10.75 -16.53 -2.47
C VAL A 281 9.95 -15.27 -2.17
N HIS A 282 10.55 -14.36 -1.41
CA HIS A 282 10.00 -13.02 -1.24
C HIS A 282 10.36 -12.12 -2.42
N GLN A 283 9.37 -11.43 -2.99
CA GLN A 283 9.57 -10.45 -4.06
C GLN A 283 9.32 -9.05 -3.55
N GLN A 284 10.38 -8.25 -3.53
CA GLN A 284 10.29 -6.83 -3.22
C GLN A 284 10.26 -6.01 -4.53
N ILE A 285 9.36 -5.05 -4.60
CA ILE A 285 9.15 -4.19 -5.77
C ILE A 285 9.27 -2.74 -5.32
N VAL A 286 10.18 -1.99 -5.95
CA VAL A 286 10.27 -0.53 -5.78
C VAL A 286 9.78 0.13 -7.04
N LYS A 287 8.94 1.16 -6.88
CA LYS A 287 8.40 1.96 -7.98
C LYS A 287 8.67 3.44 -7.76
N ALA A 288 9.25 4.09 -8.74
CA ALA A 288 9.38 5.53 -8.79
C ALA A 288 8.53 6.09 -9.93
N THR A 289 7.58 6.96 -9.60
CA THR A 289 6.82 7.74 -10.59
C THR A 289 7.53 9.06 -10.80
N VAL A 290 7.81 9.38 -12.06
CA VAL A 290 8.57 10.56 -12.48
C VAL A 290 7.70 11.40 -13.40
N ASP A 291 7.66 12.71 -13.17
CA ASP A 291 6.92 13.66 -14.01
C ASP A 291 7.66 13.98 -15.34
N GLY A 292 7.04 14.81 -16.17
CA GLY A 292 7.61 15.25 -17.46
C GLY A 292 8.92 16.05 -17.35
N GLU A 293 9.19 16.64 -16.18
CA GLU A 293 10.42 17.39 -15.88
C GLU A 293 11.54 16.50 -15.32
N GLY A 294 11.21 15.24 -15.03
CA GLY A 294 12.16 14.27 -14.48
C GLY A 294 12.26 14.27 -12.96
N ASN A 295 11.32 14.89 -12.25
CA ASN A 295 11.26 14.84 -10.79
C ASN A 295 10.55 13.56 -10.34
N VAL A 296 11.04 12.95 -9.27
CA VAL A 296 10.37 11.82 -8.64
C VAL A 296 9.23 12.35 -7.78
N VAL A 297 7.99 12.13 -8.22
CA VAL A 297 6.77 12.58 -7.54
C VAL A 297 6.20 11.55 -6.56
N LYS A 298 6.56 10.27 -6.74
CA LYS A 298 6.15 9.19 -5.83
C LYS A 298 7.21 8.11 -5.80
N LEU A 299 7.53 7.63 -4.62
CA LEU A 299 8.43 6.50 -4.41
C LEU A 299 7.77 5.50 -3.47
N ALA A 300 7.46 4.32 -3.96
CA ALA A 300 6.74 3.28 -3.24
C ALA A 300 7.50 1.94 -3.27
N ILE A 301 7.41 1.20 -2.17
CA ILE A 301 8.00 -0.13 -2.01
C ILE A 301 6.94 -1.13 -1.55
N SER A 302 6.95 -2.36 -2.09
CA SER A 302 6.13 -3.45 -1.57
C SER A 302 6.67 -3.94 -0.23
N ARG A 303 5.76 -4.20 0.69
CA ARG A 303 6.03 -4.63 2.08
C ARG A 303 5.95 -6.15 2.25
#